data_859b8da4e3fb6b96209b3532ec30d079
#
_entry.id   859b8da4e3fb6b96209b3532ec30d079
#
_cell.length_a   1.000
_cell.length_b   1.000
_cell.length_c   1.000
_cell.angle_alpha   90.00
_cell.angle_beta   90.00
_cell.angle_gamma   90.00
#
_symmetry.space_group_name_H-M   'P 1'
#
loop_
_entity.id
_entity.type
_entity.pdbx_description
1 polymer ?
#
loop_
_entity_poly.entity_id
_entity_poly.type
_entity_poly.pdbx_seq_one_letter_code
_entity_poly.pdbx_strand_id
1 'polypeptide(L)'
;MNMKKFAALLLAALMVLTLAACGAASSSAAGAASGAAVTDDPQTTEEAAALYAKLMDQENALLSENTALWDKVYLQANKGMAMVEDGKNYGDFLLDTIEAAKSEFSTEELEVLTKAAGEIRDIENQLTALEEKFPDCQQAYMNGGASVSPEEDSLQKFPAFEGKDLDGNTVNSDDLFSANAVTVVNFWFTACKPCVGELGDLDALNRELAEKGGALIGINTTTLNGDEASIAEAKEVLAKKGASYQNVYFDASGAAGAFIQNIFAYPTTYVVDRSGNIVGDPIMGAITEKNQAEALQKLIDQALAADAG
;
A
#
# COMPACT_ATOMS: atom_id res chain seq x y z
N MET A 1 46.28 -3.11 40.27
CA MET A 1 45.81 -4.06 41.32
C MET A 1 44.34 -4.37 41.04
N ASN A 2 44.15 -5.57 40.55
CA ASN A 2 42.95 -6.44 40.53
C ASN A 2 41.63 -5.89 39.90
N MET A 3 41.25 -6.31 38.66
CA MET A 3 40.76 -7.67 38.31
C MET A 3 39.51 -8.08 39.10
N LYS A 4 38.40 -8.25 38.37
CA LYS A 4 37.49 -9.43 38.36
C LYS A 4 36.42 -9.16 37.30
N LYS A 5 36.48 -9.74 36.18
CA LYS A 5 35.99 -10.96 35.55
C LYS A 5 34.85 -11.65 36.32
N PHE A 6 33.70 -11.72 35.70
CA PHE A 6 32.72 -12.82 35.68
C PHE A 6 31.85 -12.57 34.44
N ALA A 7 31.87 -13.27 33.45
CA ALA A 7 31.90 -14.66 32.98
C ALA A 7 30.75 -15.51 33.54
N ALA A 8 30.07 -16.06 32.59
CA ALA A 8 29.26 -17.28 32.60
C ALA A 8 27.80 -17.10 33.00
N LEU A 9 26.83 -17.79 32.48
CA LEU A 9 26.79 -19.14 31.93
C LEU A 9 25.50 -19.36 31.15
N LEU A 10 25.63 -20.00 30.00
CA LEU A 10 24.72 -20.92 29.35
C LEU A 10 23.83 -21.70 30.35
N LEU A 11 22.55 -21.81 29.99
CA LEU A 11 21.77 -22.98 30.35
C LEU A 11 20.88 -23.40 29.17
N ALA A 12 21.39 -24.35 28.43
CA ALA A 12 20.63 -25.20 27.54
C ALA A 12 19.78 -26.15 28.40
N ALA A 13 18.51 -26.23 28.12
CA ALA A 13 17.67 -27.33 28.59
C ALA A 13 16.98 -27.97 27.40
N LEU A 14 17.62 -29.04 26.92
CA LEU A 14 16.98 -30.09 26.13
C LEU A 14 15.88 -30.72 26.99
N MET A 15 14.66 -30.80 26.47
CA MET A 15 13.73 -31.86 26.85
C MET A 15 13.16 -32.51 25.57
N VAL A 16 13.81 -33.64 25.26
CA VAL A 16 13.24 -34.69 24.44
C VAL A 16 12.24 -35.46 25.31
N LEU A 17 11.02 -35.58 24.88
CA LEU A 17 10.10 -36.60 25.35
C LEU A 17 9.28 -37.15 24.19
N THR A 18 9.75 -38.28 23.69
CA THR A 18 8.97 -39.22 22.88
C THR A 18 7.92 -39.88 23.75
N LEU A 19 6.68 -39.98 23.24
CA LEU A 19 5.82 -41.12 23.55
C LEU A 19 4.80 -41.32 22.43
N ALA A 20 4.92 -42.43 21.78
CA ALA A 20 3.93 -43.01 20.89
C ALA A 20 2.85 -43.70 21.70
N ALA A 21 1.59 -43.58 21.32
CA ALA A 21 0.65 -44.72 21.39
C ALA A 21 -0.66 -44.41 20.65
N CYS A 22 -1.11 -45.36 19.90
CA CYS A 22 -2.31 -45.50 19.11
C CYS A 22 -3.61 -45.27 19.88
N GLY A 23 -4.65 -44.78 19.14
CA GLY A 23 -6.03 -44.89 19.55
C GLY A 23 -6.95 -44.22 18.53
N ALA A 24 -7.68 -45.04 17.78
CA ALA A 24 -8.64 -44.60 16.76
C ALA A 24 -9.93 -44.09 17.39
N ALA A 25 -10.54 -43.08 16.79
CA ALA A 25 -11.92 -43.00 16.27
C ALA A 25 -12.53 -41.59 16.35
N SER A 26 -12.92 -41.14 15.18
CA SER A 26 -14.12 -40.36 14.77
C SER A 26 -14.34 -38.93 15.26
N SER A 27 -14.32 -38.06 14.21
CA SER A 27 -15.27 -37.00 13.87
C SER A 27 -15.33 -35.74 14.76
N SER A 28 -14.74 -34.70 14.25
CA SER A 28 -15.42 -33.46 13.87
C SER A 28 -14.42 -32.51 13.23
N ALA A 29 -14.71 -32.08 12.02
CA ALA A 29 -13.94 -31.13 11.24
C ALA A 29 -13.99 -29.75 11.92
N ALA A 30 -12.85 -29.28 12.39
CA ALA A 30 -12.57 -27.85 12.54
C ALA A 30 -11.51 -27.55 11.50
N GLY A 31 -11.89 -26.82 10.47
CA GLY A 31 -10.99 -26.39 9.40
C GLY A 31 -9.87 -25.55 9.99
N ALA A 32 -8.66 -26.06 9.94
CA ALA A 32 -7.46 -25.28 10.14
C ALA A 32 -7.21 -24.47 8.85
N ALA A 33 -7.33 -23.15 8.96
CA ALA A 33 -6.86 -22.24 7.93
C ALA A 33 -5.38 -22.52 7.67
N SER A 34 -5.07 -23.06 6.49
CA SER A 34 -3.70 -23.29 6.02
C SER A 34 -3.17 -21.99 5.41
N GLY A 35 -2.83 -21.00 6.25
CA GLY A 35 -1.94 -19.93 5.82
C GLY A 35 -0.57 -20.53 5.52
N ALA A 36 0.07 -20.12 4.42
CA ALA A 36 1.44 -20.49 4.13
C ALA A 36 2.34 -20.10 5.30
N ALA A 37 3.17 -21.00 5.78
CA ALA A 37 4.08 -20.70 6.87
C ALA A 37 5.17 -19.76 6.37
N VAL A 38 5.40 -18.65 7.08
CA VAL A 38 6.51 -17.75 6.77
C VAL A 38 7.82 -18.49 6.97
N THR A 39 8.59 -18.67 5.91
CA THR A 39 9.88 -19.31 5.88
C THR A 39 10.92 -18.36 5.27
N ASP A 40 12.15 -18.40 5.79
CA ASP A 40 13.25 -17.58 5.24
C ASP A 40 13.86 -18.18 3.94
N ASP A 41 13.44 -19.38 3.53
CA ASP A 41 13.80 -20.01 2.24
C ASP A 41 12.54 -20.54 1.52
N PRO A 42 11.75 -19.67 0.88
CA PRO A 42 10.52 -20.05 0.22
C PRO A 42 10.79 -20.96 -1.00
N GLN A 43 9.88 -21.93 -1.20
CA GLN A 43 9.92 -22.88 -2.31
C GLN A 43 8.73 -22.67 -3.27
N THR A 44 7.71 -21.93 -2.85
CA THR A 44 6.52 -21.59 -3.66
C THR A 44 6.29 -20.10 -3.71
N THR A 45 5.48 -19.65 -4.66
CA THR A 45 5.09 -18.24 -4.80
C THR A 45 4.33 -17.74 -3.57
N GLU A 46 3.50 -18.59 -2.95
CA GLU A 46 2.72 -18.25 -1.76
C GLU A 46 3.61 -18.09 -0.52
N GLU A 47 4.61 -18.96 -0.36
CA GLU A 47 5.61 -18.83 0.70
C GLU A 47 6.48 -17.57 0.50
N ALA A 48 6.83 -17.27 -0.75
CA ALA A 48 7.55 -16.06 -1.11
C ALA A 48 6.72 -14.81 -0.84
N ALA A 49 5.41 -14.81 -1.15
CA ALA A 49 4.50 -13.72 -0.83
C ALA A 49 4.35 -13.50 0.69
N ALA A 50 4.32 -14.57 1.49
CA ALA A 50 4.28 -14.47 2.95
C ALA A 50 5.59 -13.89 3.52
N LEU A 51 6.75 -14.25 2.95
CA LEU A 51 8.03 -13.64 3.32
C LEU A 51 8.11 -12.19 2.87
N TYR A 52 7.60 -11.87 1.67
CA TYR A 52 7.49 -10.52 1.13
C TYR A 52 6.69 -9.62 2.10
N ALA A 53 5.51 -10.08 2.54
CA ALA A 53 4.69 -9.38 3.52
C ALA A 53 5.45 -9.09 4.83
N LYS A 54 6.15 -10.08 5.38
CA LYS A 54 6.96 -9.92 6.60
C LYS A 54 8.06 -8.86 6.42
N LEU A 55 8.73 -8.84 5.27
CA LEU A 55 9.79 -7.88 4.97
C LEU A 55 9.22 -6.45 4.84
N MET A 56 8.09 -6.29 4.16
CA MET A 56 7.39 -5.00 4.06
C MET A 56 6.91 -4.49 5.42
N ASP A 57 6.40 -5.37 6.30
CA ASP A 57 6.02 -5.00 7.67
C ASP A 57 7.22 -4.53 8.48
N GLN A 58 8.40 -5.15 8.31
CA GLN A 58 9.64 -4.73 8.97
C GLN A 58 10.11 -3.36 8.47
N GLU A 59 10.05 -3.10 7.17
CA GLU A 59 10.38 -1.81 6.59
C GLU A 59 9.45 -0.71 7.09
N ASN A 60 8.15 -0.94 7.06
CA ASN A 60 7.15 -0.01 7.59
C ASN A 60 7.36 0.29 9.08
N ALA A 61 7.75 -0.70 9.88
CA ALA A 61 8.09 -0.50 11.30
C ALA A 61 9.29 0.46 11.44
N LEU A 62 10.37 0.25 10.68
CA LEU A 62 11.56 1.11 10.70
C LEU A 62 11.24 2.56 10.32
N LEU A 63 10.35 2.77 9.34
CA LEU A 63 9.90 4.09 8.91
C LEU A 63 8.97 4.75 9.94
N SER A 64 8.18 3.96 10.67
CA SER A 64 7.23 4.47 11.66
C SER A 64 7.86 4.77 13.03
N GLU A 65 8.92 4.10 13.44
CA GLU A 65 9.57 4.28 14.75
C GLU A 65 10.11 5.71 14.99
N ASN A 66 10.52 6.42 13.94
CA ASN A 66 11.15 7.73 14.04
C ASN A 66 10.58 8.72 13.00
N THR A 67 9.26 8.76 12.85
CA THR A 67 8.54 9.54 11.84
C THR A 67 9.05 10.99 11.72
N ALA A 68 9.24 11.69 12.85
CA ALA A 68 9.74 13.08 12.85
C ALA A 68 11.16 13.22 12.26
N LEU A 69 12.01 12.20 12.36
CA LEU A 69 13.33 12.19 11.73
C LEU A 69 13.23 11.90 10.24
N TRP A 70 12.38 10.94 9.85
CA TRP A 70 12.12 10.64 8.44
C TRP A 70 11.50 11.84 7.71
N ASP A 71 10.58 12.57 8.35
CA ASP A 71 10.02 13.81 7.79
C ASP A 71 11.13 14.82 7.45
N LYS A 72 12.14 14.97 8.31
CA LYS A 72 13.31 15.83 8.03
C LYS A 72 14.11 15.30 6.82
N VAL A 73 14.31 13.97 6.70
CA VAL A 73 15.01 13.36 5.55
C VAL A 73 14.24 13.63 4.25
N TYR A 74 12.93 13.41 4.23
CA TYR A 74 12.09 13.64 3.06
C TYR A 74 12.03 15.12 2.66
N LEU A 75 12.01 16.03 3.64
CA LEU A 75 12.11 17.47 3.36
C LEU A 75 13.42 17.83 2.67
N GLN A 76 14.54 17.18 2.99
CA GLN A 76 15.82 17.42 2.32
C GLN A 76 15.85 16.79 0.93
N ALA A 77 15.31 15.59 0.75
CA ALA A 77 15.14 14.96 -0.56
C ALA A 77 14.34 15.87 -1.52
N ASN A 78 13.24 16.44 -1.06
CA ASN A 78 12.42 17.37 -1.85
C ASN A 78 13.16 18.65 -2.24
N LYS A 79 13.99 19.21 -1.36
CA LYS A 79 14.81 20.41 -1.65
C LYS A 79 15.86 20.14 -2.73
N GLY A 80 16.46 18.93 -2.72
CA GLY A 80 17.44 18.50 -3.69
C GLY A 80 16.85 18.02 -5.02
N MET A 81 15.51 17.94 -5.15
CA MET A 81 14.82 17.22 -6.23
C MET A 81 15.38 15.78 -6.41
N ALA A 82 15.90 15.21 -5.33
CA ALA A 82 16.33 13.83 -5.33
C ALA A 82 15.07 12.96 -5.49
N MET A 83 15.04 12.19 -6.55
CA MET A 83 14.04 11.15 -6.80
C MET A 83 14.76 9.82 -6.75
N VAL A 84 14.07 8.77 -6.28
CA VAL A 84 14.56 7.41 -6.48
C VAL A 84 14.65 7.20 -7.99
N GLU A 85 15.87 6.97 -8.49
CA GLU A 85 16.04 6.60 -9.89
C GLU A 85 15.46 5.19 -10.11
N ASP A 86 14.88 4.94 -11.28
CA ASP A 86 14.35 3.63 -11.63
C ASP A 86 15.39 2.53 -11.40
N GLY A 87 15.04 1.52 -10.59
CA GLY A 87 15.92 0.41 -10.24
C GLY A 87 16.96 0.70 -9.14
N LYS A 88 16.94 1.88 -8.51
CA LYS A 88 17.77 2.16 -7.34
C LYS A 88 17.09 1.64 -6.08
N ASN A 89 17.87 0.92 -5.26
CA ASN A 89 17.42 0.46 -3.93
C ASN A 89 17.01 1.65 -3.06
N TYR A 90 15.81 1.56 -2.45
CA TYR A 90 15.24 2.65 -1.67
C TYR A 90 16.08 3.00 -0.44
N GLY A 91 16.66 2.01 0.23
CA GLY A 91 17.57 2.23 1.36
C GLY A 91 18.84 2.96 0.94
N ASP A 92 19.39 2.70 -0.26
CA ASP A 92 20.53 3.47 -0.79
C ASP A 92 20.15 4.92 -1.07
N PHE A 93 18.94 5.17 -1.60
CA PHE A 93 18.40 6.53 -1.75
C PHE A 93 18.30 7.26 -0.40
N LEU A 94 17.79 6.60 0.65
CA LEU A 94 17.72 7.16 1.99
C LEU A 94 19.10 7.48 2.56
N LEU A 95 20.07 6.56 2.42
CA LEU A 95 21.44 6.74 2.88
C LEU A 95 22.13 7.93 2.18
N ASP A 96 21.98 8.05 0.86
CA ASP A 96 22.53 9.18 0.09
C ASP A 96 21.90 10.51 0.53
N THR A 97 20.59 10.51 0.79
CA THR A 97 19.86 11.71 1.26
C THR A 97 20.31 12.14 2.65
N ILE A 98 20.48 11.18 3.59
CA ILE A 98 20.99 11.42 4.94
C ILE A 98 22.40 11.98 4.89
N GLU A 99 23.29 11.39 4.09
CA GLU A 99 24.67 11.87 3.97
C GLU A 99 24.72 13.28 3.36
N ALA A 100 23.92 13.55 2.32
CA ALA A 100 23.83 14.88 1.71
C ALA A 100 23.32 15.96 2.67
N ALA A 101 22.45 15.59 3.61
CA ALA A 101 21.82 16.49 4.58
C ALA A 101 22.41 16.37 6.00
N LYS A 102 23.56 15.74 6.18
CA LYS A 102 24.13 15.40 7.49
C LYS A 102 24.31 16.58 8.45
N SER A 103 24.46 17.81 7.93
CA SER A 103 24.57 19.01 8.74
C SER A 103 23.28 19.42 9.43
N GLU A 104 22.14 18.87 9.02
CA GLU A 104 20.80 19.17 9.57
C GLU A 104 20.44 18.26 10.74
N PHE A 105 21.29 17.26 11.06
CA PHE A 105 21.05 16.25 12.08
C PHE A 105 22.14 16.25 13.16
N SER A 106 21.78 15.89 14.39
CA SER A 106 22.73 15.58 15.44
C SER A 106 23.45 14.24 15.19
N THR A 107 24.54 13.99 15.92
CA THR A 107 25.27 12.71 15.80
C THR A 107 24.39 11.51 16.14
N GLU A 108 23.56 11.65 17.19
CA GLU A 108 22.62 10.61 17.64
C GLU A 108 21.51 10.37 16.60
N GLU A 109 20.96 11.44 16.00
CA GLU A 109 19.97 11.34 14.92
C GLU A 109 20.56 10.63 13.69
N LEU A 110 21.81 10.96 13.33
CA LEU A 110 22.51 10.31 12.22
C LEU A 110 22.74 8.82 12.45
N GLU A 111 23.11 8.41 13.68
CA GLU A 111 23.28 7.00 14.02
C GLU A 111 21.96 6.23 13.85
N VAL A 112 20.86 6.76 14.35
CA VAL A 112 19.52 6.15 14.23
C VAL A 112 19.10 6.05 12.76
N LEU A 113 19.17 7.13 12.01
CA LEU A 113 18.76 7.19 10.61
C LEU A 113 19.61 6.27 9.72
N THR A 114 20.95 6.33 9.88
CA THR A 114 21.86 5.52 9.06
C THR A 114 21.68 4.03 9.33
N LYS A 115 21.45 3.64 10.60
CA LYS A 115 21.17 2.26 10.96
C LYS A 115 19.87 1.79 10.32
N ALA A 116 18.77 2.55 10.49
CA ALA A 116 17.46 2.18 9.95
C ALA A 116 17.47 2.15 8.41
N ALA A 117 18.09 3.14 7.74
CA ALA A 117 18.23 3.13 6.28
C ALA A 117 19.08 1.94 5.77
N GLY A 118 20.10 1.53 6.54
CA GLY A 118 20.89 0.33 6.24
C GLY A 118 20.07 -0.95 6.34
N GLU A 119 19.21 -1.07 7.35
CA GLU A 119 18.28 -2.20 7.51
C GLU A 119 17.23 -2.22 6.39
N ILE A 120 16.67 -1.05 6.00
CA ILE A 120 15.77 -0.91 4.85
C ILE A 120 16.46 -1.38 3.56
N ARG A 121 17.70 -0.94 3.31
CA ARG A 121 18.47 -1.40 2.14
C ARG A 121 18.61 -2.92 2.10
N ASP A 122 18.88 -3.56 3.24
CA ASP A 122 19.04 -5.00 3.32
C ASP A 122 17.68 -5.73 3.11
N ILE A 123 16.56 -5.13 3.54
CA ILE A 123 15.19 -5.61 3.25
C ILE A 123 14.91 -5.51 1.75
N GLU A 124 15.14 -4.36 1.13
CA GLU A 124 14.95 -4.12 -0.31
C GLU A 124 15.76 -5.09 -1.19
N ASN A 125 17.00 -5.42 -0.78
CA ASN A 125 17.79 -6.43 -1.46
C ASN A 125 17.17 -7.83 -1.36
N GLN A 126 16.54 -8.17 -0.24
CA GLN A 126 15.83 -9.43 -0.07
C GLN A 126 14.54 -9.46 -0.91
N LEU A 127 13.78 -8.36 -0.95
CA LEU A 127 12.59 -8.21 -1.79
C LEU A 127 12.94 -8.40 -3.27
N THR A 128 13.99 -7.73 -3.75
CA THR A 128 14.50 -7.88 -5.12
C THR A 128 14.88 -9.34 -5.43
N ALA A 129 15.59 -10.01 -4.52
CA ALA A 129 15.98 -11.41 -4.71
C ALA A 129 14.75 -12.36 -4.72
N LEU A 130 13.70 -12.04 -3.94
CA LEU A 130 12.44 -12.77 -3.98
C LEU A 130 11.72 -12.59 -5.32
N GLU A 131 11.65 -11.36 -5.83
CA GLU A 131 11.03 -11.04 -7.12
C GLU A 131 11.76 -11.70 -8.30
N GLU A 132 13.09 -11.75 -8.25
CA GLU A 132 13.89 -12.46 -9.26
C GLU A 132 13.64 -13.97 -9.24
N LYS A 133 13.50 -14.58 -8.06
CA LYS A 133 13.27 -16.02 -7.90
C LYS A 133 11.80 -16.41 -8.12
N PHE A 134 10.87 -15.54 -7.72
CA PHE A 134 9.43 -15.72 -7.79
C PHE A 134 8.76 -14.47 -8.38
N PRO A 135 8.76 -14.29 -9.70
CA PRO A 135 8.28 -13.04 -10.34
C PRO A 135 6.85 -12.65 -9.98
N ASP A 136 6.02 -13.61 -9.57
CA ASP A 136 4.63 -13.38 -9.19
C ASP A 136 4.44 -13.18 -7.67
N CYS A 137 5.51 -13.19 -6.85
CA CYS A 137 5.37 -13.13 -5.39
C CYS A 137 4.85 -11.77 -4.90
N GLN A 138 5.27 -10.68 -5.52
CA GLN A 138 4.74 -9.35 -5.24
C GLN A 138 3.24 -9.27 -5.56
N GLN A 139 2.85 -9.79 -6.72
CA GLN A 139 1.45 -9.87 -7.11
C GLN A 139 0.64 -10.76 -6.15
N ALA A 140 1.19 -11.91 -5.75
CA ALA A 140 0.57 -12.79 -4.76
C ALA A 140 0.48 -12.13 -3.37
N TYR A 141 1.48 -11.35 -2.95
CA TYR A 141 1.42 -10.51 -1.74
C TYR A 141 0.30 -9.47 -1.82
N MET A 142 0.19 -8.80 -2.96
CA MET A 142 -0.84 -7.79 -3.19
C MET A 142 -2.24 -8.38 -3.23
N ASN A 143 -2.37 -9.60 -3.78
CA ASN A 143 -3.64 -10.34 -3.86
C ASN A 143 -4.01 -11.06 -2.57
N GLY A 144 -3.07 -11.28 -1.66
CA GLY A 144 -3.25 -12.21 -0.56
C GLY A 144 -2.39 -12.02 0.66
N GLY A 145 -2.06 -10.81 1.04
CA GLY A 145 -1.55 -10.56 2.40
C GLY A 145 -2.51 -10.97 3.52
N ALA A 146 -3.69 -11.44 3.17
CA ALA A 146 -4.59 -12.22 4.00
C ALA A 146 -4.88 -13.53 3.26
N SER A 147 -4.38 -14.66 3.80
CA SER A 147 -4.76 -16.00 3.35
C SER A 147 -6.27 -16.11 3.16
N VAL A 148 -6.69 -16.11 1.91
CA VAL A 148 -8.01 -16.60 1.55
C VAL A 148 -7.81 -17.93 0.85
N SER A 149 -8.21 -19.02 1.55
CA SER A 149 -8.57 -20.28 0.92
C SER A 149 -9.45 -20.01 -0.31
N PRO A 150 -9.38 -20.83 -1.35
CA PRO A 150 -10.36 -20.78 -2.40
C PRO A 150 -11.68 -21.38 -1.86
N GLU A 151 -12.40 -20.62 -1.08
CA GLU A 151 -13.83 -20.76 -0.90
C GLU A 151 -14.47 -19.61 -1.65
N GLU A 152 -15.34 -20.00 -2.55
CA GLU A 152 -16.17 -19.19 -3.42
C GLU A 152 -16.59 -17.83 -2.80
N ASP A 153 -16.26 -16.73 -3.54
CA ASP A 153 -17.12 -15.55 -3.63
C ASP A 153 -17.21 -14.60 -2.41
N SER A 154 -16.11 -14.31 -1.71
CA SER A 154 -16.07 -13.09 -0.89
C SER A 154 -15.21 -12.02 -1.59
N LEU A 155 -15.79 -11.32 -2.55
CA LEU A 155 -15.20 -10.13 -3.15
C LEU A 155 -14.78 -9.15 -2.04
N GLN A 156 -13.54 -8.67 -2.07
CA GLN A 156 -13.06 -7.72 -1.08
C GLN A 156 -13.85 -6.41 -1.19
N LYS A 157 -14.47 -5.99 -0.09
CA LYS A 157 -15.20 -4.72 -0.04
C LYS A 157 -14.24 -3.54 0.03
N PHE A 158 -14.52 -2.52 -0.75
CA PHE A 158 -13.92 -1.22 -0.49
C PHE A 158 -14.44 -0.69 0.86
N PRO A 159 -13.56 -0.18 1.76
CA PRO A 159 -14.01 0.25 3.08
C PRO A 159 -15.03 1.38 3.00
N ALA A 160 -16.13 1.22 3.74
CA ALA A 160 -17.16 2.24 3.80
C ALA A 160 -16.64 3.55 4.44
N PHE A 161 -17.08 4.69 3.90
CA PHE A 161 -16.78 6.01 4.45
C PHE A 161 -18.00 6.94 4.33
N GLU A 162 -18.06 7.86 5.28
CA GLU A 162 -18.87 9.07 5.18
C GLU A 162 -17.92 10.26 5.14
N GLY A 163 -18.12 11.15 4.20
CA GLY A 163 -17.22 12.27 3.97
C GLY A 163 -17.88 13.43 3.25
N LYS A 164 -17.06 14.24 2.61
CA LYS A 164 -17.49 15.36 1.80
C LYS A 164 -16.67 15.42 0.52
N ASP A 165 -17.27 16.02 -0.51
CA ASP A 165 -16.46 16.47 -1.64
C ASP A 165 -15.72 17.79 -1.30
N LEU A 166 -14.84 18.22 -2.21
CA LEU A 166 -14.05 19.44 -1.96
C LEU A 166 -14.92 20.70 -1.90
N ASP A 167 -16.18 20.66 -2.33
CA ASP A 167 -17.14 21.78 -2.22
C ASP A 167 -17.98 21.72 -0.94
N GLY A 168 -17.79 20.69 -0.12
CA GLY A 168 -18.43 20.52 1.18
C GLY A 168 -19.75 19.74 1.15
N ASN A 169 -20.15 19.18 0.01
CA ASN A 169 -21.32 18.32 -0.11
C ASN A 169 -21.05 16.96 0.51
N THR A 170 -22.02 16.42 1.26
CA THR A 170 -21.90 15.10 1.89
C THR A 170 -21.80 14.00 0.83
N VAL A 171 -20.89 13.06 1.05
CA VAL A 171 -20.68 11.87 0.23
C VAL A 171 -20.69 10.64 1.14
N ASN A 172 -21.50 9.65 0.79
CA ASN A 172 -21.53 8.34 1.41
C ASN A 172 -21.07 7.30 0.38
N SER A 173 -20.15 6.43 0.76
CA SER A 173 -19.57 5.43 -0.15
C SER A 173 -20.60 4.44 -0.68
N ASP A 174 -21.54 3.98 0.15
CA ASP A 174 -22.55 2.99 -0.26
C ASP A 174 -23.51 3.59 -1.30
N ASP A 175 -23.93 4.85 -1.10
CA ASP A 175 -24.74 5.59 -2.06
C ASP A 175 -23.96 5.82 -3.36
N LEU A 176 -22.67 6.19 -3.25
CA LEU A 176 -21.80 6.44 -4.39
C LEU A 176 -21.62 5.18 -5.25
N PHE A 177 -21.29 4.04 -4.64
CA PHE A 177 -21.06 2.80 -5.38
C PHE A 177 -22.37 2.25 -5.95
N SER A 178 -23.45 2.22 -5.15
CA SER A 178 -24.75 1.70 -5.63
C SER A 178 -25.37 2.51 -6.77
N ALA A 179 -25.04 3.80 -6.89
CA ALA A 179 -25.50 4.65 -7.98
C ALA A 179 -24.79 4.37 -9.32
N ASN A 180 -23.63 3.71 -9.31
CA ASN A 180 -22.79 3.54 -10.49
C ASN A 180 -22.56 2.06 -10.81
N ALA A 181 -22.59 1.69 -12.09
CA ALA A 181 -22.24 0.34 -12.56
C ALA A 181 -20.79 -0.02 -12.24
N VAL A 182 -19.93 0.98 -12.28
CA VAL A 182 -18.51 0.91 -11.92
C VAL A 182 -18.07 2.26 -11.36
N THR A 183 -17.25 2.22 -10.29
CA THR A 183 -16.59 3.42 -9.76
C THR A 183 -15.09 3.22 -9.78
N VAL A 184 -14.37 4.10 -10.45
CA VAL A 184 -12.90 4.16 -10.40
C VAL A 184 -12.51 5.07 -9.24
N VAL A 185 -11.65 4.61 -8.33
CA VAL A 185 -11.18 5.36 -7.17
C VAL A 185 -9.68 5.58 -7.29
N ASN A 186 -9.27 6.82 -7.52
CA ASN A 186 -7.86 7.19 -7.67
C ASN A 186 -7.33 7.89 -6.42
N PHE A 187 -6.23 7.40 -5.88
CA PHE A 187 -5.52 7.97 -4.74
C PHE A 187 -4.33 8.81 -5.23
N TRP A 188 -4.27 10.05 -4.77
CA TRP A 188 -3.27 11.01 -5.20
C TRP A 188 -2.91 12.04 -4.12
N PHE A 189 -1.91 12.89 -4.37
CA PHE A 189 -1.63 14.08 -3.56
C PHE A 189 -0.95 15.17 -4.41
N THR A 190 -1.00 16.43 -3.95
CA THR A 190 -0.63 17.61 -4.75
C THR A 190 0.84 17.68 -5.12
N ALA A 191 1.73 17.15 -4.30
CA ALA A 191 3.17 17.11 -4.57
C ALA A 191 3.61 15.90 -5.44
N CYS A 192 2.71 14.94 -5.71
CA CYS A 192 2.99 13.76 -6.53
C CYS A 192 2.96 14.14 -8.02
N LYS A 193 4.12 14.31 -8.64
CA LYS A 193 4.21 14.71 -10.06
C LYS A 193 3.49 13.77 -11.03
N PRO A 194 3.67 12.42 -10.98
CA PRO A 194 2.94 11.52 -11.86
C PRO A 194 1.42 11.58 -11.61
N CYS A 195 0.97 11.69 -10.35
CA CYS A 195 -0.45 11.84 -10.04
C CYS A 195 -1.04 13.10 -10.68
N VAL A 196 -0.37 14.24 -10.49
CA VAL A 196 -0.79 15.53 -11.10
C VAL A 196 -0.70 15.47 -12.62
N GLY A 197 0.21 14.66 -13.17
CA GLY A 197 0.37 14.44 -14.60
C GLY A 197 -0.88 13.84 -15.24
N GLU A 198 -1.53 12.88 -14.60
CA GLU A 198 -2.66 12.11 -15.14
C GLU A 198 -4.05 12.70 -14.89
N LEU A 199 -4.19 13.79 -14.09
CA LEU A 199 -5.51 14.33 -13.71
C LEU A 199 -6.42 14.68 -14.90
N GLY A 200 -5.85 15.16 -16.00
CA GLY A 200 -6.60 15.45 -17.22
C GLY A 200 -7.11 14.18 -17.93
N ASP A 201 -6.31 13.10 -17.91
CA ASP A 201 -6.67 11.81 -18.49
C ASP A 201 -7.73 11.11 -17.61
N LEU A 202 -7.63 11.24 -16.28
CA LEU A 202 -8.67 10.78 -15.35
C LEU A 202 -10.00 11.52 -15.57
N ASP A 203 -9.97 12.82 -15.85
CA ASP A 203 -11.19 13.58 -16.17
C ASP A 203 -11.81 13.13 -17.50
N ALA A 204 -10.99 12.80 -18.49
CA ALA A 204 -11.47 12.22 -19.74
C ALA A 204 -12.11 10.84 -19.50
N LEU A 205 -11.43 9.98 -18.73
CA LEU A 205 -11.96 8.68 -18.32
C LEU A 205 -13.30 8.82 -17.57
N ASN A 206 -13.41 9.78 -16.64
CA ASN A 206 -14.67 10.02 -15.91
C ASN A 206 -15.84 10.32 -16.86
N ARG A 207 -15.61 11.11 -17.92
CA ARG A 207 -16.64 11.38 -18.93
C ARG A 207 -17.03 10.12 -19.71
N GLU A 208 -16.07 9.28 -20.07
CA GLU A 208 -16.34 8.01 -20.74
C GLU A 208 -17.12 7.04 -19.85
N LEU A 209 -16.77 6.99 -18.55
CA LEU A 209 -17.48 6.17 -17.56
C LEU A 209 -18.92 6.65 -17.38
N ALA A 210 -19.17 7.97 -17.34
CA ALA A 210 -20.51 8.52 -17.20
C ALA A 210 -21.44 8.10 -18.34
N GLU A 211 -20.93 7.96 -19.57
CA GLU A 211 -21.70 7.43 -20.71
C GLU A 211 -22.10 5.96 -20.55
N LYS A 212 -21.36 5.22 -19.70
CA LYS A 212 -21.57 3.79 -19.38
C LYS A 212 -22.27 3.57 -18.04
N GLY A 213 -22.74 4.65 -17.38
CA GLY A 213 -23.36 4.58 -16.05
C GLY A 213 -22.37 4.38 -14.90
N GLY A 214 -21.10 4.71 -15.10
CA GLY A 214 -20.05 4.68 -14.10
C GLY A 214 -19.57 6.07 -13.69
N ALA A 215 -18.65 6.13 -12.76
CA ALA A 215 -18.03 7.35 -12.27
C ALA A 215 -16.55 7.15 -11.92
N LEU A 216 -15.82 8.26 -11.78
CA LEU A 216 -14.48 8.31 -11.21
C LEU A 216 -14.47 9.30 -10.06
N ILE A 217 -13.86 8.92 -8.95
CA ILE A 217 -13.58 9.81 -7.83
C ILE A 217 -12.09 9.85 -7.53
N GLY A 218 -11.63 11.01 -7.05
CA GLY A 218 -10.31 11.19 -6.49
C GLY A 218 -10.36 11.21 -4.96
N ILE A 219 -9.36 10.63 -4.32
CA ILE A 219 -9.10 10.80 -2.90
C ILE A 219 -7.70 11.39 -2.76
N ASN A 220 -7.65 12.69 -2.45
CA ASN A 220 -6.38 13.33 -2.17
C ASN A 220 -6.01 13.09 -0.71
N THR A 221 -4.90 12.39 -0.48
CA THR A 221 -4.52 11.95 0.87
C THR A 221 -4.13 13.09 1.81
N THR A 222 -3.76 14.26 1.27
CA THR A 222 -3.48 15.45 2.08
C THR A 222 -4.73 16.22 2.51
N THR A 223 -5.90 15.96 1.88
CA THR A 223 -7.17 16.62 2.26
C THR A 223 -7.95 15.85 3.34
N LEU A 224 -7.48 14.68 3.76
CA LEU A 224 -8.12 13.89 4.81
C LEU A 224 -8.29 14.72 6.09
N ASN A 225 -9.32 14.41 6.87
CA ASN A 225 -9.75 15.17 8.05
C ASN A 225 -10.23 16.60 7.75
N GLY A 226 -10.33 16.99 6.47
CA GLY A 226 -10.87 18.28 6.07
C GLY A 226 -9.92 19.47 6.25
N ASP A 227 -8.60 19.25 6.07
CA ASP A 227 -7.63 20.36 6.10
C ASP A 227 -7.91 21.38 5.00
N GLU A 228 -8.32 22.59 5.42
CA GLU A 228 -8.80 23.64 4.51
C GLU A 228 -7.70 24.13 3.54
N ALA A 229 -6.44 24.18 3.99
CA ALA A 229 -5.33 24.61 3.15
C ALA A 229 -5.04 23.58 2.05
N SER A 230 -4.99 22.31 2.40
CA SER A 230 -4.82 21.20 1.45
C SER A 230 -5.99 21.08 0.48
N ILE A 231 -7.23 21.30 0.94
CA ILE A 231 -8.42 21.35 0.07
C ILE A 231 -8.30 22.50 -0.95
N ALA A 232 -7.90 23.69 -0.51
CA ALA A 232 -7.71 24.82 -1.42
C ALA A 232 -6.62 24.54 -2.47
N GLU A 233 -5.49 23.96 -2.04
CA GLU A 233 -4.39 23.56 -2.94
C GLU A 233 -4.83 22.49 -3.94
N ALA A 234 -5.54 21.45 -3.49
CA ALA A 234 -6.06 20.39 -4.35
C ALA A 234 -7.01 20.95 -5.43
N LYS A 235 -7.93 21.85 -5.04
CA LYS A 235 -8.83 22.55 -5.99
C LYS A 235 -8.07 23.37 -7.03
N GLU A 236 -7.01 24.07 -6.62
CA GLU A 236 -6.17 24.86 -7.53
C GLU A 236 -5.45 23.95 -8.55
N VAL A 237 -4.88 22.82 -8.08
CA VAL A 237 -4.21 21.86 -8.95
C VAL A 237 -5.19 21.22 -9.93
N LEU A 238 -6.36 20.76 -9.49
CA LEU A 238 -7.41 20.21 -10.33
C LEU A 238 -7.84 21.21 -11.42
N ALA A 239 -8.11 22.47 -11.03
CA ALA A 239 -8.50 23.53 -11.96
C ALA A 239 -7.41 23.81 -13.01
N LYS A 240 -6.13 23.86 -12.60
CA LYS A 240 -5.00 24.04 -13.54
C LYS A 240 -4.86 22.88 -14.53
N LYS A 241 -5.27 21.67 -14.15
CA LYS A 241 -5.26 20.49 -14.99
C LYS A 241 -6.54 20.29 -15.81
N GLY A 242 -7.53 21.14 -15.62
CA GLY A 242 -8.83 21.02 -16.27
C GLY A 242 -9.63 19.80 -15.79
N ALA A 243 -9.31 19.29 -14.62
CA ALA A 243 -10.00 18.16 -14.03
C ALA A 243 -11.17 18.62 -13.16
N SER A 244 -12.35 18.06 -13.42
CA SER A 244 -13.62 18.43 -12.77
C SER A 244 -14.35 17.25 -12.11
N TYR A 245 -13.79 16.05 -12.19
CA TYR A 245 -14.36 14.87 -11.54
C TYR A 245 -14.35 15.01 -10.02
N GLN A 246 -15.29 14.35 -9.35
CA GLN A 246 -15.47 14.48 -7.92
C GLN A 246 -14.23 14.02 -7.15
N ASN A 247 -13.76 14.85 -6.22
CA ASN A 247 -12.74 14.48 -5.25
C ASN A 247 -13.35 14.54 -3.86
N VAL A 248 -13.07 13.52 -3.04
CA VAL A 248 -13.68 13.33 -1.72
C VAL A 248 -12.64 13.24 -0.62
N TYR A 249 -13.03 13.65 0.59
CA TYR A 249 -12.24 13.49 1.80
C TYR A 249 -13.13 13.03 2.95
N PHE A 250 -12.55 12.38 3.94
CA PHE A 250 -13.23 11.82 5.11
C PHE A 250 -12.27 11.79 6.30
N ASP A 251 -12.79 11.39 7.47
CA ASP A 251 -12.00 11.21 8.69
C ASP A 251 -11.06 10.00 8.55
N ALA A 252 -9.77 10.24 8.74
CA ALA A 252 -8.73 9.21 8.59
C ALA A 252 -8.69 8.18 9.75
N SER A 253 -9.45 8.38 10.83
CA SER A 253 -9.50 7.45 11.96
C SER A 253 -10.35 6.19 11.70
N GLY A 254 -11.15 6.17 10.62
CA GLY A 254 -12.03 5.06 10.26
C GLY A 254 -11.35 3.97 9.43
N ALA A 255 -12.15 2.97 9.04
CA ALA A 255 -11.69 1.84 8.22
C ALA A 255 -11.09 2.28 6.87
N ALA A 256 -11.69 3.29 6.22
CA ALA A 256 -11.16 3.84 4.98
C ALA A 256 -9.82 4.57 5.18
N GLY A 257 -9.63 5.25 6.32
CA GLY A 257 -8.34 5.83 6.67
C GLY A 257 -7.26 4.79 6.91
N ALA A 258 -7.58 3.70 7.62
CA ALA A 258 -6.67 2.57 7.80
C ALA A 258 -6.31 1.89 6.46
N PHE A 259 -7.26 1.80 5.52
CA PHE A 259 -7.01 1.29 4.17
C PHE A 259 -6.00 2.17 3.41
N ILE A 260 -6.14 3.50 3.50
CA ILE A 260 -5.21 4.44 2.83
C ILE A 260 -3.78 4.31 3.38
N GLN A 261 -3.62 4.03 4.68
CA GLN A 261 -2.29 3.83 5.29
C GLN A 261 -1.53 2.64 4.69
N ASN A 262 -2.22 1.70 4.06
CA ASN A 262 -1.61 0.58 3.35
C ASN A 262 -1.30 0.88 1.86
N ILE A 263 -1.56 2.11 1.38
CA ILE A 263 -1.21 2.53 0.02
C ILE A 263 0.20 3.13 0.07
N PHE A 264 1.17 2.38 -0.40
CA PHE A 264 2.59 2.73 -0.35
C PHE A 264 3.14 3.31 -1.66
N ALA A 265 2.35 3.28 -2.75
CA ALA A 265 2.73 3.83 -4.06
C ALA A 265 1.67 4.81 -4.56
N TYR A 266 2.08 5.87 -5.25
CA TYR A 266 1.17 6.86 -5.81
C TYR A 266 1.58 7.24 -7.25
N PRO A 267 0.57 7.39 -8.16
CA PRO A 267 -0.86 7.17 -7.91
C PRO A 267 -1.20 5.67 -7.79
N THR A 268 -2.28 5.37 -7.07
CA THR A 268 -2.89 4.03 -7.05
C THR A 268 -4.37 4.15 -7.37
N THR A 269 -4.86 3.28 -8.24
CA THR A 269 -6.24 3.31 -8.73
C THR A 269 -6.92 1.97 -8.51
N TYR A 270 -8.11 1.99 -7.89
CA TYR A 270 -8.98 0.83 -7.69
C TYR A 270 -10.21 0.92 -8.60
N VAL A 271 -10.73 -0.23 -8.97
CA VAL A 271 -12.03 -0.39 -9.62
C VAL A 271 -12.99 -1.02 -8.62
N VAL A 272 -14.17 -0.43 -8.46
CA VAL A 272 -15.19 -0.88 -7.49
C VAL A 272 -16.50 -1.10 -8.24
N ASP A 273 -17.15 -2.23 -7.99
CA ASP A 273 -18.45 -2.55 -8.59
C ASP A 273 -19.62 -1.86 -7.85
N ARG A 274 -20.83 -1.99 -8.38
CA ARG A 274 -22.07 -1.43 -7.79
C ARG A 274 -22.34 -1.89 -6.36
N SER A 275 -21.87 -3.06 -6.01
CA SER A 275 -22.03 -3.62 -4.67
C SER A 275 -20.94 -3.17 -3.70
N GLY A 276 -20.00 -2.31 -4.14
CA GLY A 276 -18.87 -1.86 -3.33
C GLY A 276 -17.73 -2.87 -3.23
N ASN A 277 -17.68 -3.87 -4.11
CA ASN A 277 -16.57 -4.81 -4.13
C ASN A 277 -15.43 -4.28 -5.00
N ILE A 278 -14.21 -4.49 -4.55
CA ILE A 278 -13.01 -4.22 -5.35
C ILE A 278 -12.92 -5.28 -6.47
N VAL A 279 -12.74 -4.83 -7.70
CA VAL A 279 -12.63 -5.67 -8.89
C VAL A 279 -11.17 -5.80 -9.29
N GLY A 280 -10.61 -6.98 -9.11
CA GLY A 280 -9.20 -7.27 -9.40
C GLY A 280 -8.22 -6.51 -8.51
N ASP A 281 -6.99 -6.39 -8.98
CA ASP A 281 -5.89 -5.78 -8.24
C ASP A 281 -5.82 -4.26 -8.46
N PRO A 282 -5.28 -3.49 -7.49
CA PRO A 282 -5.04 -2.06 -7.68
C PRO A 282 -4.04 -1.79 -8.80
N ILE A 283 -4.29 -0.76 -9.59
CA ILE A 283 -3.37 -0.28 -10.60
C ILE A 283 -2.40 0.71 -9.94
N MET A 284 -1.16 0.32 -9.79
CA MET A 284 -0.09 1.19 -9.27
C MET A 284 0.63 1.88 -10.41
N GLY A 285 0.88 3.18 -10.23
CA GLY A 285 1.46 4.04 -11.25
C GLY A 285 0.40 4.74 -12.11
N ALA A 286 0.87 5.72 -12.88
CA ALA A 286 0.00 6.61 -13.64
C ALA A 286 -0.70 5.89 -14.80
N ILE A 287 -1.98 6.15 -14.99
CA ILE A 287 -2.78 5.58 -16.11
C ILE A 287 -2.36 6.15 -17.49
N THR A 288 -1.47 7.11 -17.53
CA THR A 288 -0.82 7.57 -18.77
C THR A 288 0.16 6.53 -19.33
N GLU A 289 0.61 5.60 -18.51
CA GLU A 289 1.44 4.48 -18.94
C GLU A 289 0.57 3.40 -19.57
N LYS A 290 1.01 2.88 -20.72
CA LYS A 290 0.21 1.97 -21.56
C LYS A 290 -0.26 0.72 -20.82
N ASN A 291 0.63 0.09 -20.04
CA ASN A 291 0.32 -1.14 -19.32
C ASN A 291 -0.75 -0.89 -18.25
N GLN A 292 -0.65 0.21 -17.50
CA GLN A 292 -1.61 0.62 -16.48
C GLN A 292 -2.97 0.98 -17.10
N ALA A 293 -2.97 1.70 -18.23
CA ALA A 293 -4.20 2.01 -18.95
C ALA A 293 -4.92 0.74 -19.44
N GLU A 294 -4.19 -0.21 -20.05
CA GLU A 294 -4.76 -1.48 -20.52
C GLU A 294 -5.29 -2.34 -19.36
N ALA A 295 -4.56 -2.40 -18.23
CA ALA A 295 -4.99 -3.12 -17.04
C ALA A 295 -6.25 -2.48 -16.42
N LEU A 296 -6.28 -1.16 -16.27
CA LEU A 296 -7.45 -0.43 -15.77
C LEU A 296 -8.68 -0.64 -16.64
N GLN A 297 -8.53 -0.53 -17.97
CA GLN A 297 -9.64 -0.75 -18.90
C GLN A 297 -10.21 -2.16 -18.78
N LYS A 298 -9.35 -3.17 -18.62
CA LYS A 298 -9.78 -4.58 -18.43
C LYS A 298 -10.64 -4.73 -17.17
N LEU A 299 -10.26 -4.11 -16.05
CA LEU A 299 -11.03 -4.17 -14.80
C LEU A 299 -12.37 -3.42 -14.92
N ILE A 300 -12.37 -2.27 -15.58
CA ILE A 300 -13.60 -1.52 -15.88
C ILE A 300 -14.57 -2.37 -16.72
N ASP A 301 -14.08 -3.00 -17.78
CA ASP A 301 -14.90 -3.86 -18.64
C ASP A 301 -15.44 -5.09 -17.88
N GLN A 302 -14.64 -5.65 -16.96
CA GLN A 302 -15.06 -6.74 -16.08
C GLN A 302 -16.18 -6.31 -15.12
N ALA A 303 -16.06 -5.15 -14.48
CA ALA A 303 -17.09 -4.60 -13.60
C ALA A 303 -18.40 -4.32 -14.36
N LEU A 304 -18.31 -3.68 -15.51
CA LEU A 304 -19.48 -3.37 -16.35
C LEU A 304 -20.17 -4.64 -16.87
N ALA A 305 -19.41 -5.67 -17.24
CA ALA A 305 -19.97 -6.95 -17.68
C ALA A 305 -20.72 -7.68 -16.54
N ALA A 306 -20.21 -7.59 -15.31
CA ALA A 306 -20.87 -8.16 -14.14
C ALA A 306 -22.15 -7.39 -13.75
N ASP A 307 -22.21 -6.08 -13.95
CA ASP A 307 -23.41 -5.26 -13.65
C ASP A 307 -24.56 -5.49 -14.67
N ALA A 308 -24.22 -5.90 -15.89
CA ALA A 308 -25.21 -6.13 -16.97
C ALA A 308 -25.91 -7.49 -16.90
N GLY A 309 -25.47 -8.41 -16.06
CA GLY A 309 -26.00 -9.79 -15.88
C GLY A 309 -26.95 -9.87 -14.71
#